data_b154caed88baca482525359eabe01746
#
_entry.id   b154caed88baca482525359eabe01746
#
_cell.length_a   1.000
_cell.length_b   1.000
_cell.length_c   1.000
_cell.angle_alpha   90.00
_cell.angle_beta   90.00
_cell.angle_gamma   90.00
#
_symmetry.space_group_name_H-M   'P 1'
#
loop_
_entity.id
_entity.type
_entity.pdbx_description
1 polymer ?
#
loop_
_entity_poly.entity_id
_entity_poly.type
_entity_poly.pdbx_seq_one_letter_code
_entity_poly.pdbx_strand_id
1 'polypeptide(L)'
;MSLWFLIKLSFFILYTSICAFLASIMYNDEKKYYIPIYVKKKTGENKDDETIVNIHDEFDEFTRRDSPVSFIQLFCGTFTLFFIKIISAFIFAINLSRKLYKLLKEKEAKKEPYTKEEIKSIIESTKFHTTYFLRCSGIFFKKKRLPENQLIPIYKKYFGPDYKIEYEGKFGCYICNHSSFNDILLAMAIYGCGFISKEDVKTNPVFGKIAQGLNSIFVDRNNTESKEHTLEKIIKRQKEFIEGKPVMPFMIFPEGTTSSGRHLLTFKRGAFYSLLPVKPNIILPNLNNKFHLGCGSTNVGINYGRTLTNLYVQTEFIELPIMTPNEYMYSNYKKFGKEKWEIYANVAKEIMCILGGFQKSNMEFIDDARYLYCIKNKVFVEKDKFKIH
;
A
#
# COMPACT_ATOMS: atom_id res chain seq x y z
N MET A 1 -22.73 48.97 -8.81
CA MET A 1 -22.07 47.64 -8.98
C MET A 1 -23.13 46.68 -9.54
N SER A 2 -22.88 46.03 -10.68
CA SER A 2 -23.92 45.21 -11.29
C SER A 2 -24.20 43.95 -10.45
N LEU A 3 -25.45 43.48 -10.43
CA LEU A 3 -25.87 42.22 -9.77
C LEU A 3 -24.96 41.05 -10.20
N TRP A 4 -24.56 41.02 -11.46
CA TRP A 4 -23.67 40.04 -12.06
C TRP A 4 -22.27 40.04 -11.43
N PHE A 5 -21.74 41.21 -11.09
CA PHE A 5 -20.47 41.38 -10.38
C PHE A 5 -20.57 40.84 -8.94
N LEU A 6 -21.65 41.14 -8.23
CA LEU A 6 -21.88 40.63 -6.87
C LEU A 6 -22.00 39.12 -6.84
N ILE A 7 -22.70 38.50 -7.80
CA ILE A 7 -22.81 37.04 -7.95
C ILE A 7 -21.42 36.44 -8.16
N LYS A 8 -20.62 36.95 -9.11
CA LYS A 8 -19.25 36.45 -9.35
C LYS A 8 -18.36 36.58 -8.12
N LEU A 9 -18.44 37.71 -7.42
CA LEU A 9 -17.69 37.95 -6.21
C LEU A 9 -18.06 36.98 -5.10
N SER A 10 -19.36 36.69 -4.93
CA SER A 10 -19.85 35.70 -3.95
C SER A 10 -19.36 34.29 -4.26
N PHE A 11 -19.37 33.89 -5.52
CA PHE A 11 -18.81 32.60 -5.95
C PHE A 11 -17.28 32.51 -5.72
N PHE A 12 -16.55 33.59 -6.01
CA PHE A 12 -15.12 33.66 -5.78
C PHE A 12 -14.77 33.55 -4.27
N ILE A 13 -15.50 34.29 -3.43
CA ILE A 13 -15.33 34.24 -1.97
C ILE A 13 -15.63 32.83 -1.45
N LEU A 14 -16.73 32.22 -1.88
CA LEU A 14 -17.10 30.86 -1.49
C LEU A 14 -16.04 29.84 -1.91
N TYR A 15 -15.58 29.91 -3.16
CA TYR A 15 -14.52 29.03 -3.69
C TYR A 15 -13.22 29.17 -2.88
N THR A 16 -12.79 30.42 -2.65
CA THR A 16 -11.58 30.72 -1.85
C THR A 16 -11.69 30.19 -0.43
N SER A 17 -12.87 30.34 0.20
CA SER A 17 -13.14 29.84 1.55
C SER A 17 -13.09 28.31 1.61
N ILE A 18 -13.65 27.62 0.61
CA ILE A 18 -13.56 26.15 0.51
C ILE A 18 -12.09 25.70 0.36
N CYS A 19 -11.32 26.38 -0.49
CA CYS A 19 -9.90 26.07 -0.67
C CYS A 19 -9.10 26.28 0.62
N ALA A 20 -9.34 27.35 1.34
CA ALA A 20 -8.70 27.65 2.62
C ALA A 20 -9.06 26.61 3.69
N PHE A 21 -10.32 26.21 3.74
CA PHE A 21 -10.80 25.17 4.66
C PHE A 21 -10.14 23.80 4.37
N LEU A 22 -10.10 23.35 3.12
CA LEU A 22 -9.44 22.12 2.73
C LEU A 22 -7.94 22.14 3.01
N ALA A 23 -7.27 23.24 2.67
CA ALA A 23 -5.85 23.44 2.98
C ALA A 23 -5.57 23.39 4.49
N SER A 24 -6.47 23.96 5.30
CA SER A 24 -6.37 23.93 6.77
C SER A 24 -6.51 22.53 7.33
N ILE A 25 -7.44 21.72 6.80
CA ILE A 25 -7.59 20.31 7.21
C ILE A 25 -6.31 19.54 6.91
N MET A 26 -5.78 19.63 5.69
CA MET A 26 -4.56 18.94 5.29
C MET A 26 -3.36 19.39 6.13
N TYR A 27 -3.21 20.70 6.37
CA TYR A 27 -2.12 21.25 7.16
C TYR A 27 -2.17 20.84 8.64
N ASN A 28 -3.36 20.86 9.25
CA ASN A 28 -3.53 20.49 10.65
C ASN A 28 -3.35 18.98 10.89
N ASP A 29 -3.78 18.13 9.96
CA ASP A 29 -3.54 16.70 10.06
C ASP A 29 -2.04 16.39 9.94
N GLU A 30 -1.36 17.07 9.01
CA GLU A 30 0.07 16.89 8.80
C GLU A 30 0.89 17.26 10.04
N LYS A 31 0.55 18.37 10.72
CA LYS A 31 1.24 18.80 11.94
C LYS A 31 1.33 17.74 13.02
N LYS A 32 0.36 16.85 13.13
CA LYS A 32 0.35 15.77 14.15
C LYS A 32 1.57 14.85 14.06
N TYR A 33 2.16 14.74 12.86
CA TYR A 33 3.28 13.82 12.59
C TYR A 33 4.66 14.52 12.64
N TYR A 34 4.69 15.85 12.74
CA TYR A 34 5.93 16.64 12.80
C TYR A 34 6.19 17.30 14.14
N ILE A 35 5.15 17.58 14.92
CA ILE A 35 5.31 18.16 16.25
C ILE A 35 5.72 17.06 17.22
N PRO A 36 6.89 17.16 17.88
CA PRO A 36 7.31 16.17 18.86
C PRO A 36 6.29 15.99 19.99
N ILE A 37 6.00 14.74 20.34
CA ILE A 37 5.11 14.38 21.44
C ILE A 37 5.95 13.63 22.47
N TYR A 38 6.35 14.32 23.55
CA TYR A 38 7.14 13.75 24.62
C TYR A 38 6.24 13.11 25.68
N VAL A 39 6.54 11.86 26.02
CA VAL A 39 5.80 11.07 27.00
C VAL A 39 6.76 10.27 27.88
N LYS A 40 6.29 9.87 29.04
CA LYS A 40 7.03 8.98 29.93
C LYS A 40 6.92 7.53 29.47
N LYS A 41 8.04 6.86 29.33
CA LYS A 41 8.18 5.44 29.01
C LYS A 41 8.88 4.75 30.18
N LYS A 42 8.33 3.64 30.67
CA LYS A 42 9.00 2.81 31.68
C LYS A 42 10.14 2.03 31.04
N THR A 43 11.31 2.09 31.63
CA THR A 43 12.54 1.48 31.07
C THR A 43 13.05 0.29 31.86
N GLY A 44 12.46 -0.02 33.05
CA GLY A 44 12.87 -1.11 33.92
C GLY A 44 11.72 -1.74 34.70
N GLU A 45 12.04 -2.75 35.48
CA GLU A 45 11.08 -3.42 36.40
C GLU A 45 10.69 -2.53 37.59
N ASN A 46 11.52 -1.55 37.94
CA ASN A 46 11.25 -0.60 39.04
C ASN A 46 10.27 0.48 38.59
N LYS A 47 9.36 0.88 39.48
CA LYS A 47 8.34 1.90 39.21
C LYS A 47 8.93 3.29 38.86
N ASP A 48 10.17 3.55 39.28
CA ASP A 48 10.82 4.85 39.21
C ASP A 48 11.73 4.99 37.96
N ASP A 49 11.94 3.92 37.20
CA ASP A 49 12.74 3.95 35.96
C ASP A 49 11.89 4.45 34.78
N GLU A 50 11.61 5.76 34.76
CA GLU A 50 10.91 6.42 33.67
C GLU A 50 11.87 7.29 32.85
N THR A 51 11.82 7.13 31.53
CA THR A 51 12.49 8.03 30.58
C THR A 51 11.48 8.83 29.77
N ILE A 52 11.85 10.06 29.41
CA ILE A 52 11.04 10.88 28.50
C ILE A 52 11.46 10.54 27.07
N VAL A 53 10.51 10.06 26.28
CA VAL A 53 10.73 9.70 24.88
C VAL A 53 9.77 10.49 23.97
N ASN A 54 10.23 10.77 22.75
CA ASN A 54 9.35 11.28 21.71
C ASN A 54 8.65 10.09 21.04
N ILE A 55 7.31 10.06 21.03
CA ILE A 55 6.53 8.98 20.42
C ILE A 55 6.93 8.74 18.97
N HIS A 56 7.24 9.78 18.21
CA HIS A 56 7.61 9.64 16.80
C HIS A 56 8.93 8.90 16.59
N ASP A 57 9.85 8.97 17.56
CA ASP A 57 11.14 8.25 17.47
C ASP A 57 10.98 6.77 17.81
N GLU A 58 10.04 6.45 18.70
CA GLU A 58 9.69 5.06 19.04
C GLU A 58 8.93 4.31 17.95
N PHE A 59 8.36 5.03 16.98
CA PHE A 59 7.56 4.50 15.88
C PHE A 59 7.98 5.09 14.52
N ASP A 60 9.31 5.16 14.26
CA ASP A 60 9.86 5.75 13.04
C ASP A 60 9.32 5.11 11.75
N GLU A 61 8.96 3.82 11.82
CA GLU A 61 8.37 3.08 10.71
C GLU A 61 7.05 3.68 10.20
N PHE A 62 6.30 4.33 11.07
CA PHE A 62 4.98 4.90 10.76
C PHE A 62 5.01 6.42 10.68
N THR A 63 6.10 7.06 11.12
CA THR A 63 6.22 8.50 11.21
C THR A 63 6.80 9.08 9.92
N ARG A 64 6.25 10.20 9.48
CA ARG A 64 6.83 11.00 8.39
C ARG A 64 7.99 11.84 8.92
N ARG A 65 9.14 11.78 8.25
CA ARG A 65 10.36 12.53 8.60
C ARG A 65 10.72 13.62 7.59
N ASP A 66 9.95 13.75 6.52
CA ASP A 66 10.11 14.83 5.53
C ASP A 66 9.62 16.17 6.10
N SER A 67 10.11 17.27 5.53
CA SER A 67 9.65 18.60 5.94
C SER A 67 8.16 18.80 5.63
N PRO A 68 7.39 19.43 6.55
CA PRO A 68 5.97 19.69 6.31
C PRO A 68 5.76 20.63 5.13
N VAL A 69 4.66 20.44 4.43
CA VAL A 69 4.22 21.37 3.40
C VAL A 69 3.60 22.61 4.05
N SER A 70 3.94 23.80 3.59
CA SER A 70 3.37 25.02 4.16
C SER A 70 1.89 25.17 3.82
N PHE A 71 1.15 25.87 4.70
CA PHE A 71 -0.26 26.19 4.45
C PHE A 71 -0.47 26.92 3.10
N ILE A 72 0.42 27.86 2.77
CA ILE A 72 0.35 28.62 1.51
C ILE A 72 0.48 27.69 0.30
N GLN A 73 1.41 26.72 0.32
CA GLN A 73 1.56 25.75 -0.76
C GLN A 73 0.31 24.87 -0.93
N LEU A 74 -0.27 24.40 0.19
CA LEU A 74 -1.51 23.63 0.16
C LEU A 74 -2.69 24.47 -0.35
N PHE A 75 -2.79 25.72 0.09
CA PHE A 75 -3.85 26.64 -0.35
C PHE A 75 -3.75 26.92 -1.85
N CYS A 76 -2.58 27.32 -2.34
CA CYS A 76 -2.38 27.60 -3.76
C CYS A 76 -2.65 26.35 -4.63
N GLY A 77 -2.17 25.19 -4.21
CA GLY A 77 -2.42 23.93 -4.90
C GLY A 77 -3.89 23.54 -4.90
N THR A 78 -4.60 23.74 -3.77
CA THR A 78 -6.04 23.48 -3.68
C THR A 78 -6.82 24.41 -4.60
N PHE A 79 -6.44 25.68 -4.62
CA PHE A 79 -7.09 26.69 -5.44
C PHE A 79 -6.93 26.43 -6.95
N THR A 80 -5.77 25.93 -7.38
CA THR A 80 -5.44 25.81 -8.82
C THR A 80 -5.61 24.42 -9.39
N LEU A 81 -5.25 23.36 -8.65
CA LEU A 81 -5.09 22.01 -9.19
C LEU A 81 -6.08 20.98 -8.64
N PHE A 82 -6.43 21.09 -7.36
CA PHE A 82 -7.14 20.04 -6.64
C PHE A 82 -8.45 19.61 -7.33
N PHE A 83 -9.34 20.56 -7.60
CA PHE A 83 -10.66 20.26 -8.15
C PHE A 83 -10.60 19.70 -9.57
N ILE A 84 -9.72 20.24 -10.41
CA ILE A 84 -9.54 19.75 -11.79
C ILE A 84 -9.06 18.30 -11.76
N LYS A 85 -8.05 18.02 -10.93
CA LYS A 85 -7.46 16.69 -10.82
C LYS A 85 -8.42 15.66 -10.24
N ILE A 86 -9.09 15.98 -9.12
CA ILE A 86 -9.99 15.02 -8.48
C ILE A 86 -11.17 14.68 -9.39
N ILE A 87 -11.79 15.67 -10.05
CA ILE A 87 -12.89 15.42 -10.97
C ILE A 87 -12.44 14.57 -12.14
N SER A 88 -11.32 14.94 -12.78
CA SER A 88 -10.76 14.19 -13.93
C SER A 88 -10.39 12.75 -13.56
N ALA A 89 -9.74 12.55 -12.41
CA ALA A 89 -9.37 11.22 -11.94
C ALA A 89 -10.60 10.34 -11.64
N PHE A 90 -11.59 10.88 -10.94
CA PHE A 90 -12.78 10.12 -10.58
C PHE A 90 -13.65 9.72 -11.76
N ILE A 91 -13.61 10.42 -12.89
CA ILE A 91 -14.28 9.98 -14.14
C ILE A 91 -13.77 8.58 -14.53
N PHE A 92 -12.47 8.34 -14.52
CA PHE A 92 -11.89 7.04 -14.85
C PHE A 92 -12.21 5.97 -13.81
N ALA A 93 -12.19 6.31 -12.51
CA ALA A 93 -12.56 5.39 -11.43
C ALA A 93 -14.04 4.96 -11.52
N ILE A 94 -14.94 5.89 -11.77
CA ILE A 94 -16.37 5.62 -11.92
C ILE A 94 -16.64 4.75 -13.14
N ASN A 95 -16.01 5.03 -14.27
CA ASN A 95 -16.18 4.24 -15.49
C ASN A 95 -15.68 2.80 -15.30
N LEU A 96 -14.50 2.62 -14.69
CA LEU A 96 -14.00 1.29 -14.33
C LEU A 96 -14.95 0.57 -13.38
N SER A 97 -15.37 1.24 -12.32
CA SER A 97 -16.31 0.70 -11.32
C SER A 97 -17.61 0.20 -11.97
N ARG A 98 -18.22 1.00 -12.85
CA ARG A 98 -19.45 0.62 -13.56
C ARG A 98 -19.24 -0.60 -14.47
N LYS A 99 -18.15 -0.60 -15.25
CA LYS A 99 -17.82 -1.71 -16.15
C LYS A 99 -17.62 -3.02 -15.41
N LEU A 100 -16.77 -3.02 -14.39
CA LEU A 100 -16.43 -4.22 -13.63
C LEU A 100 -17.63 -4.74 -12.82
N TYR A 101 -18.37 -3.84 -12.19
CA TYR A 101 -19.53 -4.22 -11.38
C TYR A 101 -20.68 -4.80 -12.23
N LYS A 102 -20.90 -4.27 -13.44
CA LYS A 102 -21.87 -4.83 -14.38
C LYS A 102 -21.51 -6.27 -14.74
N LEU A 103 -20.27 -6.51 -15.15
CA LEU A 103 -19.79 -7.86 -15.50
C LEU A 103 -19.86 -8.82 -14.31
N LEU A 104 -19.49 -8.36 -13.11
CA LEU A 104 -19.60 -9.17 -11.89
C LEU A 104 -21.05 -9.61 -11.65
N LYS A 105 -22.02 -8.69 -11.76
CA LYS A 105 -23.45 -9.01 -11.55
C LYS A 105 -23.99 -9.96 -12.61
N GLU A 106 -23.57 -9.83 -13.85
CA GLU A 106 -23.93 -10.77 -14.91
C GLU A 106 -23.42 -12.19 -14.59
N LYS A 107 -22.18 -12.31 -14.08
CA LYS A 107 -21.59 -13.61 -13.70
C LYS A 107 -22.22 -14.21 -12.44
N GLU A 108 -22.50 -13.39 -11.43
CA GLU A 108 -23.22 -13.84 -10.23
C GLU A 108 -24.62 -14.38 -10.58
N ALA A 109 -25.35 -13.68 -11.45
CA ALA A 109 -26.70 -14.10 -11.88
C ALA A 109 -26.68 -15.43 -12.64
N LYS A 110 -25.67 -15.68 -13.48
CA LYS A 110 -25.47 -16.92 -14.22
C LYS A 110 -24.78 -18.03 -13.42
N LYS A 111 -24.22 -17.71 -12.25
CA LYS A 111 -23.37 -18.60 -11.44
C LYS A 111 -22.16 -19.14 -12.21
N GLU A 112 -21.60 -18.31 -13.10
CA GLU A 112 -20.47 -18.68 -13.95
C GLU A 112 -19.17 -18.00 -13.49
N PRO A 113 -18.00 -18.67 -13.57
CA PRO A 113 -16.73 -18.01 -13.38
C PRO A 113 -16.41 -17.10 -14.58
N TYR A 114 -15.41 -16.22 -14.43
CA TYR A 114 -14.86 -15.47 -15.56
C TYR A 114 -14.16 -16.40 -16.55
N THR A 115 -14.33 -16.13 -17.85
CA THR A 115 -13.55 -16.77 -18.91
C THR A 115 -12.16 -16.14 -19.04
N LYS A 116 -11.24 -16.78 -19.79
CA LYS A 116 -9.90 -16.22 -20.04
C LYS A 116 -9.97 -14.88 -20.77
N GLU A 117 -10.86 -14.75 -21.73
CA GLU A 117 -11.09 -13.53 -22.53
C GLU A 117 -11.64 -12.40 -21.65
N GLU A 118 -12.58 -12.70 -20.77
CA GLU A 118 -13.12 -11.72 -19.82
C GLU A 118 -12.04 -11.24 -18.85
N ILE A 119 -11.23 -12.14 -18.30
CA ILE A 119 -10.09 -11.80 -17.45
C ILE A 119 -9.12 -10.88 -18.18
N LYS A 120 -8.77 -11.21 -19.41
CA LYS A 120 -7.90 -10.36 -20.26
C LYS A 120 -8.52 -8.98 -20.43
N SER A 121 -9.81 -8.88 -20.77
CA SER A 121 -10.52 -7.60 -20.92
C SER A 121 -10.59 -6.81 -19.61
N ILE A 122 -10.79 -7.49 -18.46
CA ILE A 122 -10.77 -6.85 -17.13
C ILE A 122 -9.38 -6.27 -16.85
N ILE A 123 -8.32 -7.04 -17.09
CA ILE A 123 -6.94 -6.61 -16.87
C ILE A 123 -6.62 -5.37 -17.73
N GLU A 124 -6.89 -5.42 -19.01
CA GLU A 124 -6.63 -4.31 -19.95
C GLU A 124 -7.41 -3.05 -19.56
N SER A 125 -8.71 -3.21 -19.27
CA SER A 125 -9.55 -2.11 -18.82
C SER A 125 -9.07 -1.50 -17.51
N THR A 126 -8.67 -2.34 -16.55
CA THR A 126 -8.15 -1.88 -15.25
C THR A 126 -6.86 -1.10 -15.45
N LYS A 127 -5.91 -1.64 -16.21
CA LYS A 127 -4.65 -0.96 -16.53
C LYS A 127 -4.89 0.39 -17.18
N PHE A 128 -5.77 0.46 -18.16
CA PHE A 128 -6.11 1.71 -18.85
C PHE A 128 -6.69 2.74 -17.89
N HIS A 129 -7.82 2.44 -17.24
CA HIS A 129 -8.52 3.42 -16.40
C HIS A 129 -7.69 3.85 -15.19
N THR A 130 -6.96 2.92 -14.58
CA THR A 130 -6.14 3.25 -13.40
C THR A 130 -4.91 4.07 -13.79
N THR A 131 -4.30 3.80 -14.96
CA THR A 131 -3.20 4.63 -15.47
C THR A 131 -3.66 6.07 -15.68
N TYR A 132 -4.83 6.27 -16.29
CA TYR A 132 -5.38 7.61 -16.50
C TYR A 132 -5.83 8.26 -15.20
N PHE A 133 -6.40 7.50 -14.26
CA PHE A 133 -6.69 8.00 -12.90
C PHE A 133 -5.44 8.58 -12.24
N LEU A 134 -4.33 7.83 -12.24
CA LEU A 134 -3.05 8.27 -11.68
C LEU A 134 -2.53 9.53 -12.40
N ARG A 135 -2.52 9.54 -13.73
CA ARG A 135 -2.07 10.69 -14.53
C ARG A 135 -2.91 11.95 -14.26
N CYS A 136 -4.23 11.81 -14.21
CA CYS A 136 -5.13 12.91 -13.87
C CYS A 136 -4.90 13.40 -12.42
N SER A 137 -4.51 12.51 -11.51
CA SER A 137 -4.10 12.86 -10.15
C SER A 137 -2.73 13.53 -10.10
N GLY A 138 -1.99 13.57 -11.20
CA GLY A 138 -0.61 14.08 -11.26
C GLY A 138 0.41 13.07 -10.73
N ILE A 139 0.07 11.77 -10.69
CA ILE A 139 0.97 10.71 -10.26
C ILE A 139 1.53 10.01 -11.49
N PHE A 140 2.84 10.08 -11.65
CA PHE A 140 3.59 9.43 -12.72
C PHE A 140 4.48 8.34 -12.14
N PHE A 141 4.58 7.23 -12.84
CA PHE A 141 5.44 6.13 -12.41
C PHE A 141 6.29 5.61 -13.55
N LYS A 142 7.47 5.13 -13.21
CA LYS A 142 8.38 4.45 -14.13
C LYS A 142 8.54 3.00 -13.68
N LYS A 143 8.07 2.05 -14.52
CA LYS A 143 8.38 0.64 -14.34
C LYS A 143 9.78 0.35 -14.84
N LYS A 144 10.63 -0.31 -14.04
CA LYS A 144 11.99 -0.70 -14.41
C LYS A 144 12.35 -2.08 -13.84
N ARG A 145 13.40 -2.67 -14.37
CA ARG A 145 14.12 -3.83 -13.83
C ARG A 145 15.51 -3.37 -13.40
N LEU A 146 16.06 -3.99 -12.37
CA LEU A 146 17.43 -3.72 -11.96
C LEU A 146 18.40 -4.49 -12.86
N PRO A 147 19.65 -4.00 -13.01
CA PRO A 147 20.67 -4.70 -13.75
C PRO A 147 21.01 -6.07 -13.14
N GLU A 148 21.30 -7.07 -13.97
CA GLU A 148 21.60 -8.43 -13.53
C GLU A 148 22.81 -8.52 -12.60
N ASN A 149 23.83 -7.69 -12.80
CA ASN A 149 24.99 -7.64 -11.94
C ASN A 149 24.69 -7.24 -10.48
N GLN A 150 23.57 -6.54 -10.24
CA GLN A 150 23.08 -6.26 -8.89
C GLN A 150 22.24 -7.40 -8.33
N LEU A 151 21.52 -8.12 -9.19
CA LEU A 151 20.57 -9.15 -8.80
C LEU A 151 21.24 -10.50 -8.54
N ILE A 152 22.13 -10.93 -9.46
CA ILE A 152 22.75 -12.27 -9.44
C ILE A 152 23.45 -12.58 -8.10
N PRO A 153 24.30 -11.72 -7.55
CA PRO A 153 24.97 -12.01 -6.29
C PRO A 153 24.00 -12.20 -5.12
N ILE A 154 22.92 -11.40 -5.09
CA ILE A 154 21.94 -11.42 -4.01
C ILE A 154 21.06 -12.68 -4.12
N TYR A 155 20.56 -13.00 -5.31
CA TYR A 155 19.73 -14.20 -5.50
C TYR A 155 20.52 -15.48 -5.27
N LYS A 156 21.74 -15.59 -5.80
CA LYS A 156 22.61 -16.75 -5.57
C LYS A 156 22.98 -16.94 -4.09
N LYS A 157 23.17 -15.85 -3.36
CA LYS A 157 23.40 -15.92 -1.91
C LYS A 157 22.27 -16.65 -1.20
N TYR A 158 21.01 -16.35 -1.53
CA TYR A 158 19.85 -16.89 -0.79
C TYR A 158 19.30 -18.18 -1.37
N PHE A 159 19.38 -18.38 -2.69
CA PHE A 159 18.78 -19.54 -3.37
C PHE A 159 19.81 -20.56 -3.89
N GLY A 160 21.11 -20.29 -3.75
CA GLY A 160 22.19 -21.18 -4.15
C GLY A 160 22.93 -20.73 -5.42
N PRO A 161 24.17 -21.24 -5.63
CA PRO A 161 25.03 -20.79 -6.71
C PRO A 161 24.47 -21.04 -8.11
N ASP A 162 23.66 -22.09 -8.27
CA ASP A 162 23.07 -22.47 -9.55
C ASP A 162 21.72 -21.81 -9.85
N TYR A 163 21.26 -20.91 -8.95
CA TYR A 163 19.99 -20.24 -9.11
C TYR A 163 19.98 -19.34 -10.35
N LYS A 164 18.97 -19.55 -11.21
CA LYS A 164 18.74 -18.77 -12.42
C LYS A 164 17.73 -17.67 -12.18
N ILE A 165 18.02 -16.47 -12.65
CA ILE A 165 17.14 -15.32 -12.57
C ILE A 165 16.09 -15.41 -13.68
N GLU A 166 14.82 -15.42 -13.30
CA GLU A 166 13.69 -15.49 -14.21
C GLU A 166 12.67 -14.39 -13.89
N TYR A 167 12.29 -13.62 -14.91
CA TYR A 167 11.20 -12.64 -14.83
C TYR A 167 9.89 -13.18 -15.36
N GLU A 168 9.98 -14.09 -16.32
CA GLU A 168 8.86 -14.76 -16.95
C GLU A 168 8.84 -16.22 -16.49
N GLY A 169 7.69 -16.70 -16.04
CA GLY A 169 7.54 -18.04 -15.50
C GLY A 169 6.29 -18.18 -14.66
N LYS A 170 6.14 -19.35 -14.05
CA LYS A 170 4.99 -19.66 -13.18
C LYS A 170 5.24 -19.20 -11.76
N PHE A 171 4.28 -18.47 -11.19
CA PHE A 171 4.29 -18.01 -9.80
C PHE A 171 2.87 -17.93 -9.24
N GLY A 172 2.72 -17.98 -7.92
CA GLY A 172 1.40 -18.00 -7.27
C GLY A 172 0.78 -16.62 -7.11
N CYS A 173 1.56 -15.59 -6.79
CA CYS A 173 1.07 -14.22 -6.63
C CYS A 173 2.19 -13.19 -6.77
N TYR A 174 1.79 -11.94 -6.99
CA TYR A 174 2.69 -10.79 -6.81
C TYR A 174 2.80 -10.44 -5.33
N ILE A 175 3.98 -9.96 -4.91
CA ILE A 175 4.17 -9.29 -3.62
C ILE A 175 4.80 -7.92 -3.82
N CYS A 176 4.51 -6.98 -2.91
CA CYS A 176 5.07 -5.64 -2.94
C CYS A 176 5.14 -5.05 -1.53
N ASN A 177 6.09 -4.13 -1.28
CA ASN A 177 6.05 -3.29 -0.10
C ASN A 177 4.84 -2.34 -0.11
N HIS A 178 4.45 -1.84 1.07
CA HIS A 178 3.25 -1.01 1.20
C HIS A 178 3.54 0.28 1.97
N SER A 179 3.53 1.39 1.26
CA SER A 179 3.78 2.72 1.83
C SER A 179 2.59 3.67 1.71
N SER A 180 1.64 3.38 0.81
CA SER A 180 0.46 4.22 0.62
C SER A 180 -0.70 3.50 -0.08
N PHE A 181 -1.88 4.10 -0.04
CA PHE A 181 -3.01 3.68 -0.86
C PHE A 181 -2.69 3.69 -2.37
N ASN A 182 -1.82 4.59 -2.81
CA ASN A 182 -1.43 4.68 -4.22
C ASN A 182 -0.68 3.44 -4.73
N ASP A 183 -0.09 2.63 -3.85
CA ASP A 183 0.59 1.38 -4.21
C ASP A 183 -0.39 0.39 -4.84
N ILE A 184 -1.63 0.36 -4.34
CA ILE A 184 -2.72 -0.45 -4.91
C ILE A 184 -3.03 0.01 -6.33
N LEU A 185 -3.14 1.33 -6.53
CA LEU A 185 -3.43 1.91 -7.85
C LEU A 185 -2.26 1.68 -8.84
N LEU A 186 -1.01 1.78 -8.36
CA LEU A 186 0.17 1.48 -9.18
C LEU A 186 0.18 0.02 -9.64
N ALA A 187 -0.10 -0.92 -8.73
CA ALA A 187 -0.18 -2.33 -9.07
C ALA A 187 -1.33 -2.63 -10.04
N MET A 188 -2.50 -1.99 -9.87
CA MET A 188 -3.61 -2.08 -10.82
C MET A 188 -3.23 -1.52 -12.20
N ALA A 189 -2.53 -0.39 -12.26
CA ALA A 189 -2.10 0.20 -13.53
C ALA A 189 -1.07 -0.67 -14.27
N ILE A 190 -0.25 -1.43 -13.55
CA ILE A 190 0.81 -2.27 -14.11
C ILE A 190 0.33 -3.69 -14.44
N TYR A 191 -0.43 -4.31 -13.52
CA TYR A 191 -0.81 -5.72 -13.62
C TYR A 191 -2.30 -5.96 -13.80
N GLY A 192 -3.16 -4.98 -13.54
CA GLY A 192 -4.62 -5.15 -13.58
C GLY A 192 -5.12 -6.18 -12.58
N CYS A 193 -4.45 -6.31 -11.43
CA CYS A 193 -4.66 -7.39 -10.47
C CYS A 193 -5.62 -7.01 -9.33
N GLY A 194 -6.19 -8.03 -8.66
CA GLY A 194 -6.90 -7.90 -7.40
C GLY A 194 -5.96 -7.90 -6.18
N PHE A 195 -6.54 -7.78 -4.99
CA PHE A 195 -5.80 -7.62 -3.73
C PHE A 195 -6.42 -8.39 -2.59
N ILE A 196 -5.72 -8.43 -1.45
CA ILE A 196 -6.30 -8.76 -0.15
C ILE A 196 -6.70 -7.43 0.50
N SER A 197 -8.01 -7.23 0.70
CA SER A 197 -8.58 -5.99 1.21
C SER A 197 -9.30 -6.19 2.53
N LYS A 198 -9.45 -5.13 3.32
CA LYS A 198 -10.34 -5.13 4.49
C LYS A 198 -11.79 -5.28 4.02
N GLU A 199 -12.64 -5.94 4.83
CA GLU A 199 -14.07 -6.10 4.52
C GLU A 199 -14.76 -4.74 4.32
N ASP A 200 -14.42 -3.73 5.12
CA ASP A 200 -14.99 -2.38 5.02
C ASP A 200 -14.84 -1.74 3.63
N VAL A 201 -13.79 -2.10 2.89
CA VAL A 201 -13.56 -1.57 1.53
C VAL A 201 -14.70 -1.98 0.59
N LYS A 202 -15.35 -3.13 0.82
CA LYS A 202 -16.42 -3.67 -0.01
C LYS A 202 -17.63 -2.73 -0.11
N THR A 203 -17.90 -1.96 0.94
CA THR A 203 -19.02 -1.01 0.99
C THR A 203 -18.75 0.29 0.23
N ASN A 204 -17.51 0.57 -0.16
CA ASN A 204 -17.17 1.80 -0.89
C ASN A 204 -17.85 1.79 -2.27
N PRO A 205 -18.60 2.86 -2.65
CA PRO A 205 -19.41 2.87 -3.87
C PRO A 205 -18.62 2.83 -5.17
N VAL A 206 -17.33 3.19 -5.15
CA VAL A 206 -16.45 3.19 -6.33
C VAL A 206 -15.38 2.12 -6.17
N PHE A 207 -14.47 2.26 -5.21
CA PHE A 207 -13.33 1.36 -5.04
C PHE A 207 -13.74 -0.03 -4.56
N GLY A 208 -14.82 -0.15 -3.78
CA GLY A 208 -15.37 -1.43 -3.36
C GLY A 208 -15.90 -2.24 -4.55
N LYS A 209 -16.59 -1.61 -5.48
CA LYS A 209 -17.07 -2.26 -6.71
C LYS A 209 -15.89 -2.67 -7.62
N ILE A 210 -14.86 -1.86 -7.70
CA ILE A 210 -13.63 -2.22 -8.45
C ILE A 210 -12.97 -3.44 -7.80
N ALA A 211 -12.78 -3.43 -6.49
CA ALA A 211 -12.18 -4.55 -5.76
C ALA A 211 -12.98 -5.85 -5.92
N GLN A 212 -14.31 -5.79 -5.85
CA GLN A 212 -15.19 -6.95 -6.09
C GLN A 212 -15.07 -7.44 -7.54
N GLY A 213 -15.10 -6.55 -8.53
CA GLY A 213 -14.95 -6.90 -9.94
C GLY A 213 -13.57 -7.48 -10.31
N LEU A 214 -12.53 -7.11 -9.59
CA LEU A 214 -11.20 -7.71 -9.64
C LEU A 214 -11.10 -9.02 -8.85
N ASN A 215 -12.21 -9.48 -8.30
CA ASN A 215 -12.26 -10.69 -7.47
C ASN A 215 -11.25 -10.65 -6.30
N SER A 216 -11.11 -9.48 -5.65
CA SER A 216 -10.25 -9.31 -4.47
C SER A 216 -10.72 -10.17 -3.32
N ILE A 217 -9.79 -10.60 -2.47
CA ILE A 217 -10.08 -11.39 -1.27
C ILE A 217 -10.31 -10.43 -0.10
N PHE A 218 -11.49 -10.48 0.49
CA PHE A 218 -11.83 -9.63 1.64
C PHE A 218 -11.60 -10.38 2.94
N VAL A 219 -11.05 -9.67 3.94
CA VAL A 219 -10.70 -10.21 5.27
C VAL A 219 -11.23 -9.32 6.38
N ASP A 220 -11.94 -9.93 7.32
CA ASP A 220 -12.18 -9.34 8.63
C ASP A 220 -10.97 -9.62 9.54
N ARG A 221 -10.23 -8.57 9.86
CA ARG A 221 -8.99 -8.68 10.64
C ARG A 221 -9.23 -8.93 12.13
N ASN A 222 -10.44 -8.72 12.61
CA ASN A 222 -10.81 -8.88 14.01
C ASN A 222 -11.26 -10.32 14.33
N ASN A 223 -11.60 -11.11 13.30
CA ASN A 223 -12.06 -12.49 13.44
C ASN A 223 -10.98 -13.50 13.05
N THR A 224 -10.61 -14.40 13.96
CA THR A 224 -9.57 -15.40 13.74
C THR A 224 -9.99 -16.45 12.72
N GLU A 225 -11.25 -16.92 12.74
CA GLU A 225 -11.77 -17.88 11.73
C GLU A 225 -11.75 -17.25 10.33
N SER A 226 -12.08 -15.96 10.23
CA SER A 226 -11.97 -15.22 8.96
C SER A 226 -10.54 -15.18 8.43
N LYS A 227 -9.52 -15.10 9.30
CA LYS A 227 -8.11 -15.13 8.91
C LYS A 227 -7.69 -16.48 8.34
N GLU A 228 -8.10 -17.59 8.97
CA GLU A 228 -7.78 -18.93 8.47
C GLU A 228 -8.48 -19.19 7.13
N HIS A 229 -9.78 -18.90 7.04
CA HIS A 229 -10.53 -19.01 5.79
C HIS A 229 -9.95 -18.11 4.66
N THR A 230 -9.46 -16.93 5.02
CA THR A 230 -8.75 -16.05 4.07
C THR A 230 -7.46 -16.71 3.59
N LEU A 231 -6.69 -17.35 4.48
CA LEU A 231 -5.47 -18.06 4.11
C LEU A 231 -5.76 -19.20 3.13
N GLU A 232 -6.79 -19.99 3.38
CA GLU A 232 -7.23 -21.05 2.46
C GLU A 232 -7.60 -20.52 1.08
N LYS A 233 -8.34 -19.41 1.02
CA LYS A 233 -8.67 -18.73 -0.25
C LYS A 233 -7.42 -18.25 -1.00
N ILE A 234 -6.42 -17.70 -0.27
CA ILE A 234 -5.16 -17.28 -0.86
C ILE A 234 -4.43 -18.48 -1.46
N ILE A 235 -4.25 -19.55 -0.69
CA ILE A 235 -3.56 -20.77 -1.14
C ILE A 235 -4.25 -21.36 -2.39
N LYS A 236 -5.58 -21.47 -2.34
CA LYS A 236 -6.37 -21.94 -3.48
C LYS A 236 -6.12 -21.08 -4.71
N ARG A 237 -6.22 -19.76 -4.58
CA ARG A 237 -5.99 -18.82 -5.69
C ARG A 237 -4.58 -18.91 -6.26
N GLN A 238 -3.55 -19.04 -5.40
CA GLN A 238 -2.16 -19.21 -5.83
C GLN A 238 -1.97 -20.47 -6.66
N LYS A 239 -2.56 -21.59 -6.21
CA LYS A 239 -2.52 -22.88 -6.94
C LYS A 239 -3.23 -22.78 -8.29
N GLU A 240 -4.44 -22.23 -8.30
CA GLU A 240 -5.21 -22.03 -9.53
C GLU A 240 -4.48 -21.13 -10.55
N PHE A 241 -3.83 -20.07 -10.06
CA PHE A 241 -3.11 -19.14 -10.91
C PHE A 241 -1.86 -19.78 -11.53
N ILE A 242 -1.05 -20.51 -10.74
CA ILE A 242 0.16 -21.18 -11.24
C ILE A 242 -0.16 -22.34 -12.21
N GLU A 243 -1.35 -22.97 -12.05
CA GLU A 243 -1.87 -23.98 -12.95
C GLU A 243 -2.43 -23.39 -14.27
N GLY A 244 -2.50 -22.07 -14.39
CA GLY A 244 -3.03 -21.39 -15.58
C GLY A 244 -4.56 -21.44 -15.72
N LYS A 245 -5.27 -21.70 -14.60
CA LYS A 245 -6.73 -21.61 -14.57
C LYS A 245 -7.19 -20.15 -14.81
N PRO A 246 -8.42 -19.95 -15.28
CA PRO A 246 -8.95 -18.61 -15.53
C PRO A 246 -9.33 -17.90 -14.21
N VAL A 247 -8.32 -17.44 -13.48
CA VAL A 247 -8.48 -16.67 -12.25
C VAL A 247 -7.76 -15.34 -12.37
N MET A 248 -8.30 -14.30 -11.71
CA MET A 248 -7.66 -13.00 -11.68
C MET A 248 -6.30 -13.08 -10.98
N PRO A 249 -5.23 -12.50 -11.58
CA PRO A 249 -3.97 -12.32 -10.85
C PRO A 249 -4.20 -11.46 -9.63
N PHE A 250 -3.39 -11.63 -8.58
CA PHE A 250 -3.53 -10.82 -7.40
C PHE A 250 -2.19 -10.49 -6.76
N MET A 251 -2.17 -9.37 -6.06
CA MET A 251 -1.01 -8.87 -5.32
C MET A 251 -1.28 -8.89 -3.82
N ILE A 252 -0.30 -9.30 -3.07
CA ILE A 252 -0.29 -9.28 -1.61
C ILE A 252 0.73 -8.24 -1.15
N PHE A 253 0.32 -7.37 -0.24
CA PHE A 253 1.22 -6.53 0.55
C PHE A 253 1.51 -7.26 1.86
N PRO A 254 2.65 -7.96 1.98
CA PRO A 254 2.85 -8.90 3.08
C PRO A 254 3.01 -8.21 4.44
N GLU A 255 3.30 -6.93 4.48
CA GLU A 255 3.34 -6.10 5.70
C GLU A 255 1.97 -5.99 6.38
N GLY A 256 0.89 -6.03 5.60
CA GLY A 256 -0.49 -5.97 6.07
C GLY A 256 -0.93 -4.59 6.58
N THR A 257 -0.07 -3.59 6.57
CA THR A 257 -0.36 -2.17 6.80
C THR A 257 0.64 -1.31 6.04
N THR A 258 0.40 0.00 5.96
CA THR A 258 1.32 0.94 5.32
C THR A 258 2.43 1.36 6.29
N SER A 259 3.65 1.53 5.78
CA SER A 259 4.79 2.11 6.49
C SER A 259 5.12 3.51 5.96
N SER A 260 6.10 4.18 6.56
CA SER A 260 6.63 5.46 6.07
C SER A 260 7.31 5.35 4.70
N GLY A 261 7.57 4.14 4.23
CA GLY A 261 8.29 3.88 2.97
C GLY A 261 9.81 3.82 3.12
N ARG A 262 10.34 3.98 4.34
CA ARG A 262 11.77 3.80 4.65
C ARG A 262 12.08 2.40 5.18
N HIS A 263 11.10 1.76 5.79
CA HIS A 263 11.22 0.47 6.45
C HIS A 263 10.33 -0.58 5.77
N LEU A 264 10.78 -1.84 5.80
CA LEU A 264 9.90 -2.98 5.55
C LEU A 264 9.53 -3.63 6.89
N LEU A 265 8.23 -3.70 7.15
CA LEU A 265 7.67 -4.30 8.35
C LEU A 265 7.77 -5.83 8.30
N THR A 266 7.34 -6.49 9.36
CA THR A 266 7.27 -7.96 9.41
C THR A 266 6.33 -8.50 8.33
N PHE A 267 6.81 -9.47 7.54
CA PHE A 267 6.01 -10.11 6.50
C PHE A 267 5.14 -11.20 7.09
N LYS A 268 3.85 -11.18 6.74
CA LYS A 268 2.84 -12.14 7.18
C LYS A 268 2.80 -13.36 6.27
N ARG A 269 2.29 -14.48 6.81
CA ARG A 269 2.28 -15.80 6.17
C ARG A 269 1.51 -15.90 4.84
N GLY A 270 0.54 -15.01 4.58
CA GLY A 270 -0.42 -15.14 3.48
C GLY A 270 0.18 -15.41 2.11
N ALA A 271 1.28 -14.73 1.75
CA ALA A 271 1.95 -14.94 0.46
C ALA A 271 2.84 -16.18 0.41
N PHE A 272 3.32 -16.66 1.56
CA PHE A 272 4.44 -17.61 1.66
C PHE A 272 4.06 -18.99 2.18
N TYR A 273 2.89 -19.14 2.81
CA TYR A 273 2.46 -20.37 3.46
C TYR A 273 2.30 -21.54 2.48
N SER A 274 1.90 -21.26 1.25
CA SER A 274 1.80 -22.29 0.18
C SER A 274 3.15 -22.80 -0.32
N LEU A 275 4.25 -22.15 0.03
CA LEU A 275 5.61 -22.41 -0.47
C LEU A 275 5.72 -22.36 -2.01
N LEU A 276 4.78 -21.72 -2.69
CA LEU A 276 4.81 -21.50 -4.12
C LEU A 276 5.71 -20.29 -4.48
N PRO A 277 6.28 -20.25 -5.71
CA PRO A 277 7.04 -19.09 -6.16
C PRO A 277 6.21 -17.82 -6.08
N VAL A 278 6.84 -16.70 -5.69
CA VAL A 278 6.24 -15.37 -5.71
C VAL A 278 7.00 -14.45 -6.65
N LYS A 279 6.31 -13.45 -7.21
CA LYS A 279 6.92 -12.41 -8.04
C LYS A 279 6.97 -11.09 -7.28
N PRO A 280 8.14 -10.72 -6.69
CA PRO A 280 8.25 -9.54 -5.86
C PRO A 280 8.39 -8.27 -6.70
N ASN A 281 7.96 -7.18 -6.09
CA ASN A 281 8.04 -5.84 -6.64
C ASN A 281 8.40 -4.86 -5.54
N ILE A 282 8.99 -3.72 -5.92
CA ILE A 282 9.34 -2.64 -5.00
C ILE A 282 8.76 -1.34 -5.53
N ILE A 283 8.09 -0.59 -4.67
CA ILE A 283 7.65 0.77 -4.93
C ILE A 283 8.53 1.71 -4.10
N LEU A 284 9.19 2.65 -4.78
CA LEU A 284 10.00 3.69 -4.14
C LEU A 284 9.22 5.00 -4.14
N PRO A 285 8.74 5.48 -2.99
CA PRO A 285 7.83 6.62 -2.91
C PRO A 285 8.49 7.99 -3.12
N ASN A 286 9.77 8.07 -3.53
CA ASN A 286 10.54 9.30 -3.68
C ASN A 286 10.48 10.21 -2.44
N LEU A 287 10.96 9.71 -1.32
CA LEU A 287 10.89 10.35 0.01
C LEU A 287 11.59 11.73 0.10
N ASN A 288 12.43 12.07 -0.89
CA ASN A 288 13.08 13.38 -0.96
C ASN A 288 12.12 14.51 -1.41
N ASN A 289 10.94 14.16 -1.92
CA ASN A 289 9.93 15.12 -2.33
C ASN A 289 8.90 15.31 -1.20
N LYS A 290 8.60 16.56 -0.82
CA LYS A 290 7.56 16.88 0.18
C LYS A 290 6.18 16.31 -0.13
N PHE A 291 5.87 16.09 -1.42
CA PHE A 291 4.62 15.51 -1.90
C PHE A 291 4.76 14.03 -2.28
N HIS A 292 5.70 13.30 -1.68
CA HIS A 292 5.87 11.87 -1.95
C HIS A 292 4.61 11.05 -1.58
N LEU A 293 4.52 9.85 -2.15
CA LEU A 293 3.33 9.01 -2.00
C LEU A 293 3.28 8.26 -0.66
N GLY A 294 4.40 8.06 0.03
CA GLY A 294 4.44 7.38 1.33
C GLY A 294 3.62 8.12 2.37
N CYS A 295 2.75 7.42 3.07
CA CYS A 295 1.83 8.02 4.02
C CYS A 295 2.04 7.60 5.48
N GLY A 296 2.72 6.47 5.74
CA GLY A 296 2.76 5.94 7.10
C GLY A 296 1.35 5.77 7.67
N SER A 297 1.12 6.23 8.87
CA SER A 297 -0.18 6.23 9.55
C SER A 297 -1.07 7.44 9.23
N THR A 298 -0.70 8.29 8.27
CA THR A 298 -1.52 9.45 7.87
C THR A 298 -2.85 9.00 7.27
N ASN A 299 -3.90 9.78 7.47
CA ASN A 299 -5.20 9.52 6.85
C ASN A 299 -5.08 9.47 5.31
N VAL A 300 -5.60 8.38 4.71
CA VAL A 300 -5.51 8.11 3.26
C VAL A 300 -6.08 9.24 2.41
N GLY A 301 -7.26 9.76 2.79
CA GLY A 301 -7.92 10.84 2.05
C GLY A 301 -7.14 12.14 2.10
N ILE A 302 -6.56 12.47 3.25
CA ILE A 302 -5.76 13.67 3.44
C ILE A 302 -4.44 13.55 2.67
N ASN A 303 -3.76 12.39 2.75
CA ASN A 303 -2.53 12.16 1.99
C ASN A 303 -2.77 12.23 0.47
N TYR A 304 -3.86 11.66 -0.01
CA TYR A 304 -4.25 11.77 -1.41
C TYR A 304 -4.60 13.23 -1.78
N GLY A 305 -5.34 13.94 -0.93
CA GLY A 305 -5.64 15.36 -1.10
C GLY A 305 -4.39 16.21 -1.27
N ARG A 306 -3.38 16.02 -0.40
CA ARG A 306 -2.06 16.67 -0.53
C ARG A 306 -1.41 16.37 -1.89
N THR A 307 -1.45 15.12 -2.33
CA THR A 307 -0.88 14.74 -3.62
C THR A 307 -1.53 15.52 -4.77
N LEU A 308 -2.85 15.73 -4.71
CA LEU A 308 -3.58 16.50 -5.72
C LEU A 308 -3.22 17.99 -5.75
N THR A 309 -2.74 18.56 -4.65
CA THR A 309 -2.33 19.98 -4.59
C THR A 309 -0.98 20.25 -5.25
N ASN A 310 -0.19 19.22 -5.53
CA ASN A 310 1.09 19.36 -6.23
C ASN A 310 0.92 19.23 -7.76
N LEU A 311 1.80 19.82 -8.54
CA LEU A 311 1.74 19.73 -10.00
C LEU A 311 1.87 18.27 -10.46
N TYR A 312 2.90 17.58 -9.98
CA TYR A 312 3.09 16.14 -10.20
C TYR A 312 3.93 15.49 -9.09
N VAL A 313 3.75 14.18 -8.95
CA VAL A 313 4.58 13.33 -8.11
C VAL A 313 5.08 12.17 -8.97
N GLN A 314 6.35 11.84 -8.85
CA GLN A 314 6.96 10.73 -9.56
C GLN A 314 7.37 9.63 -8.59
N THR A 315 7.16 8.37 -8.99
CA THR A 315 7.54 7.18 -8.23
C THR A 315 8.13 6.12 -9.15
N GLU A 316 8.92 5.22 -8.58
CA GLU A 316 9.49 4.09 -9.32
C GLU A 316 8.85 2.78 -8.87
N PHE A 317 8.54 1.94 -9.86
CA PHE A 317 8.06 0.59 -9.66
C PHE A 317 9.11 -0.39 -10.22
N ILE A 318 9.77 -1.12 -9.33
CA ILE A 318 10.85 -2.05 -9.68
C ILE A 318 10.29 -3.46 -9.69
N GLU A 319 10.31 -4.11 -10.85
CA GLU A 319 9.99 -5.52 -10.98
C GLU A 319 11.23 -6.35 -10.67
N LEU A 320 11.09 -7.30 -9.74
CA LEU A 320 12.15 -8.23 -9.37
C LEU A 320 11.91 -9.61 -10.00
N PRO A 321 12.97 -10.42 -10.17
CA PRO A 321 12.86 -11.81 -10.61
C PRO A 321 11.98 -12.65 -9.68
N ILE A 322 11.37 -13.68 -10.24
CA ILE A 322 10.57 -14.66 -9.49
C ILE A 322 11.46 -15.29 -8.41
N MET A 323 10.94 -15.37 -7.19
CA MET A 323 11.58 -16.07 -6.09
C MET A 323 10.94 -17.45 -5.95
N THR A 324 11.70 -18.49 -6.27
CA THR A 324 11.30 -19.90 -6.11
C THR A 324 11.99 -20.47 -4.89
N PRO A 325 11.27 -20.78 -3.81
CA PRO A 325 11.86 -21.36 -2.61
C PRO A 325 12.43 -22.75 -2.90
N ASN A 326 13.55 -23.09 -2.27
CA ASN A 326 14.25 -24.36 -2.48
C ASN A 326 14.93 -24.86 -1.20
N GLU A 327 15.43 -26.09 -1.23
CA GLU A 327 16.07 -26.72 -0.05
C GLU A 327 17.40 -26.03 0.34
N TYR A 328 18.12 -25.41 -0.60
CA TYR A 328 19.30 -24.62 -0.28
C TYR A 328 18.93 -23.46 0.66
N MET A 329 17.87 -22.70 0.32
CA MET A 329 17.38 -21.61 1.14
C MET A 329 16.96 -22.10 2.53
N TYR A 330 16.17 -23.18 2.62
CA TYR A 330 15.69 -23.71 3.89
C TYR A 330 16.82 -24.22 4.79
N SER A 331 17.82 -24.88 4.22
CA SER A 331 18.94 -25.45 4.97
C SER A 331 19.89 -24.39 5.51
N ASN A 332 20.20 -23.37 4.70
CA ASN A 332 21.22 -22.37 5.05
C ASN A 332 20.68 -21.19 5.87
N TYR A 333 19.36 -20.94 5.84
CA TYR A 333 18.75 -19.78 6.49
C TYR A 333 17.74 -20.15 7.59
N LYS A 334 17.93 -21.28 8.27
CA LYS A 334 17.12 -21.73 9.42
C LYS A 334 16.94 -20.69 10.51
N LYS A 335 17.93 -19.82 10.70
CA LYS A 335 17.87 -18.72 11.66
C LYS A 335 16.79 -17.66 11.37
N PHE A 336 16.23 -17.65 10.17
CA PHE A 336 15.20 -16.69 9.76
C PHE A 336 13.77 -17.13 10.15
N GLY A 337 13.57 -18.36 10.62
CA GLY A 337 12.27 -18.81 11.06
C GLY A 337 12.28 -20.26 11.52
N LYS A 338 11.23 -20.65 12.25
CA LYS A 338 11.00 -22.02 12.70
C LYS A 338 10.36 -22.87 11.61
N GLU A 339 9.44 -22.27 10.85
CA GLU A 339 8.72 -22.91 9.77
C GLU A 339 9.27 -22.49 8.39
N LYS A 340 9.08 -23.34 7.38
CA LYS A 340 9.55 -23.06 6.00
C LYS A 340 9.00 -21.76 5.43
N TRP A 341 7.74 -21.43 5.71
CA TRP A 341 7.15 -20.17 5.24
C TRP A 341 7.78 -18.93 5.90
N GLU A 342 8.19 -19.01 7.18
CA GLU A 342 8.87 -17.90 7.87
C GLU A 342 10.25 -17.64 7.25
N ILE A 343 11.01 -18.71 7.00
CA ILE A 343 12.30 -18.61 6.34
C ILE A 343 12.13 -17.95 4.98
N TYR A 344 11.14 -18.38 4.19
CA TYR A 344 10.87 -17.82 2.87
C TYR A 344 10.46 -16.35 2.93
N ALA A 345 9.54 -15.99 3.82
CA ALA A 345 9.09 -14.62 4.02
C ALA A 345 10.26 -13.68 4.40
N ASN A 346 11.11 -14.12 5.34
CA ASN A 346 12.24 -13.33 5.80
C ASN A 346 13.35 -13.24 4.75
N VAL A 347 13.61 -14.28 3.95
CA VAL A 347 14.54 -14.21 2.81
C VAL A 347 14.01 -13.23 1.75
N ALA A 348 12.73 -13.29 1.42
CA ALA A 348 12.11 -12.36 0.48
C ALA A 348 12.23 -10.90 0.99
N LYS A 349 11.96 -10.67 2.28
CA LYS A 349 12.12 -9.37 2.92
C LYS A 349 13.57 -8.87 2.86
N GLU A 350 14.55 -9.73 3.15
CA GLU A 350 15.98 -9.40 3.05
C GLU A 350 16.36 -8.91 1.65
N ILE A 351 15.96 -9.67 0.63
CA ILE A 351 16.25 -9.33 -0.77
C ILE A 351 15.61 -7.99 -1.14
N MET A 352 14.34 -7.79 -0.77
CA MET A 352 13.63 -6.54 -1.03
C MET A 352 14.26 -5.36 -0.27
N CYS A 353 14.72 -5.56 0.97
CA CYS A 353 15.43 -4.52 1.73
C CYS A 353 16.73 -4.11 1.04
N ILE A 354 17.55 -5.08 0.64
CA ILE A 354 18.85 -4.81 -0.02
C ILE A 354 18.63 -4.08 -1.34
N LEU A 355 17.70 -4.57 -2.19
CA LEU A 355 17.48 -4.02 -3.54
C LEU A 355 16.69 -2.71 -3.54
N GLY A 356 15.85 -2.48 -2.53
CA GLY A 356 15.06 -1.26 -2.38
C GLY A 356 15.70 -0.20 -1.48
N GLY A 357 16.81 -0.53 -0.80
CA GLY A 357 17.44 0.37 0.17
C GLY A 357 16.60 0.60 1.44
N PHE A 358 15.75 -0.36 1.80
CA PHE A 358 14.91 -0.24 2.99
C PHE A 358 15.64 -0.71 4.26
N GLN A 359 15.31 -0.08 5.37
CA GLN A 359 15.65 -0.59 6.69
C GLN A 359 14.69 -1.72 7.09
N LYS A 360 15.21 -2.72 7.79
CA LYS A 360 14.38 -3.81 8.33
C LYS A 360 13.73 -3.39 9.64
N SER A 361 12.47 -3.74 9.82
CA SER A 361 11.77 -3.53 11.07
C SER A 361 11.05 -4.82 11.51
N ASN A 362 10.93 -5.01 12.81
CA ASN A 362 10.13 -6.08 13.41
C ASN A 362 8.72 -5.61 13.82
N MET A 363 8.37 -4.37 13.47
CA MET A 363 7.03 -3.84 13.71
C MET A 363 5.98 -4.54 12.82
N GLU A 364 4.74 -4.50 13.29
CA GLU A 364 3.60 -5.15 12.66
C GLU A 364 2.38 -4.21 12.61
N PHE A 365 1.28 -4.68 12.04
CA PHE A 365 0.02 -3.95 12.00
C PHE A 365 -0.47 -3.46 13.37
N ILE A 366 -0.25 -4.25 14.44
CA ILE A 366 -0.65 -3.85 15.79
C ILE A 366 0.13 -2.64 16.28
N ASP A 367 1.38 -2.49 15.85
CA ASP A 367 2.24 -1.36 16.22
C ASP A 367 1.78 -0.05 15.57
N ASP A 368 1.22 -0.11 14.34
CA ASP A 368 0.56 1.03 13.69
C ASP A 368 -0.65 1.52 14.50
N ALA A 369 -1.53 0.61 14.91
CA ALA A 369 -2.69 0.94 15.75
C ALA A 369 -2.26 1.50 17.11
N ARG A 370 -1.20 0.93 17.72
CA ARG A 370 -0.59 1.39 18.97
C ARG A 370 -0.01 2.80 18.83
N TYR A 371 0.69 3.08 17.75
CA TYR A 371 1.22 4.41 17.45
C TYR A 371 0.12 5.46 17.38
N LEU A 372 -0.95 5.21 16.62
CA LEU A 372 -2.10 6.11 16.52
C LEU A 372 -2.78 6.34 17.88
N TYR A 373 -2.89 5.29 18.69
CA TYR A 373 -3.41 5.40 20.06
C TYR A 373 -2.51 6.29 20.95
N CYS A 374 -1.19 6.07 20.89
CA CYS A 374 -0.21 6.84 21.68
C CYS A 374 -0.24 8.33 21.30
N ILE A 375 -0.31 8.67 20.02
CA ILE A 375 -0.43 10.06 19.55
C ILE A 375 -1.72 10.69 20.09
N LYS A 376 -2.85 10.00 19.92
CA LYS A 376 -4.17 10.52 20.31
C LYS A 376 -4.28 10.82 21.79
N ASN A 377 -3.76 9.92 22.61
CA ASN A 377 -3.90 9.99 24.08
C ASN A 377 -2.68 10.61 24.76
N LYS A 378 -1.60 10.91 24.04
CA LYS A 378 -0.32 11.44 24.55
C LYS A 378 0.26 10.58 25.68
N VAL A 379 0.25 9.26 25.47
CA VAL A 379 0.79 8.26 26.41
C VAL A 379 1.60 7.22 25.65
N PHE A 380 2.60 6.63 26.27
CA PHE A 380 3.29 5.45 25.72
C PHE A 380 2.67 4.18 26.30
N VAL A 381 2.33 3.22 25.44
CA VAL A 381 1.78 1.93 25.82
C VAL A 381 2.67 0.81 25.25
N GLU A 382 3.13 -0.08 26.09
CA GLU A 382 3.91 -1.25 25.68
C GLU A 382 3.07 -2.23 24.84
N LYS A 383 3.74 -3.00 23.96
CA LYS A 383 3.06 -3.89 22.99
C LYS A 383 2.21 -4.96 23.66
N ASP A 384 2.71 -5.54 24.75
CA ASP A 384 2.04 -6.57 25.55
C ASP A 384 0.78 -6.08 26.29
N LYS A 385 0.71 -4.77 26.57
CA LYS A 385 -0.41 -4.11 27.25
C LYS A 385 -1.43 -3.51 26.32
N PHE A 386 -1.12 -3.43 25.00
CA PHE A 386 -2.00 -2.84 24.00
C PHE A 386 -2.97 -3.88 23.44
N LYS A 387 -4.27 -3.59 23.50
CA LYS A 387 -5.33 -4.37 22.85
C LYS A 387 -6.08 -3.50 21.85
N ILE A 388 -6.32 -4.01 20.67
CA ILE A 388 -7.21 -3.37 19.69
C ILE A 388 -8.65 -3.64 20.15
N HIS A 389 -9.37 -2.58 20.48
CA HIS A 389 -10.79 -2.63 20.81
C HIS A 389 -11.65 -2.37 19.59
#